data_614e3ea67552d4124348fe56c1e8ea9a
#
_entry.id   614e3ea67552d4124348fe56c1e8ea9a
#
_cell.length_a   1.000
_cell.length_b   1.000
_cell.length_c   1.000
_cell.angle_alpha   90.00
_cell.angle_beta   90.00
_cell.angle_gamma   90.00
#
_symmetry.space_group_name_H-M   'P 1'
#
loop_
_entity.id
_entity.type
_entity.pdbx_description
1 polymer ?
#
loop_
_entity_poly.entity_id
_entity_poly.type
_entity_poly.pdbx_seq_one_letter_code
_entity_poly.pdbx_strand_id
1 'polypeptide(L)' 'MGRTKTKVCTISGNKYPANSKNFYVNHNATDSLHPYHKGFDNFRRATNASVEQVRKLVNLINS' A
#
# COMPACT_ATOMS: atom_id res chain seq x y z
N MET A 1 -0.79 10.88 22.94
CA MET A 1 -0.54 10.51 22.57
C MET A 1 -0.39 9.76 21.71
N GLY A 2 -0.27 9.54 21.12
CA GLY A 2 -0.21 9.10 20.07
C GLY A 2 0.19 7.81 19.62
N ARG A 3 -0.61 6.88 19.81
CA ARG A 3 -0.32 5.69 19.19
C ARG A 3 -0.63 5.79 17.76
N THR A 4 0.35 5.70 16.88
CA THR A 4 0.16 5.62 15.45
C THR A 4 -0.39 4.24 15.11
N LYS A 5 -1.56 4.19 14.53
CA LYS A 5 -2.10 2.93 14.03
C LYS A 5 -1.27 2.48 12.85
N THR A 6 -1.10 1.19 12.70
CA THR A 6 -0.43 0.63 11.54
C THR A 6 -1.44 -0.02 10.60
N LYS A 7 -1.08 -0.05 9.33
CA LYS A 7 -1.91 -0.66 8.29
C LYS A 7 -1.02 -1.56 7.45
N VAL A 8 -1.50 -2.76 7.17
CA VAL A 8 -0.74 -3.70 6.34
C VAL A 8 -0.93 -3.35 4.87
N CYS A 9 0.18 -3.20 4.16
CA CYS A 9 0.15 -3.04 2.72
C CYS A 9 -0.23 -4.38 2.09
N THR A 10 -1.31 -4.39 1.32
CA THR A 10 -1.78 -5.65 0.72
C THR A 10 -0.87 -6.15 -0.40
N ILE A 11 0.02 -5.31 -0.89
CA ILE A 11 0.96 -5.72 -1.94
C ILE A 11 2.20 -6.38 -1.34
N SER A 12 2.84 -5.72 -0.36
CA SER A 12 4.08 -6.24 0.21
C SER A 12 3.88 -7.05 1.49
N GLY A 13 2.74 -6.89 2.16
CA GLY A 13 2.49 -7.54 3.43
C GLY A 13 3.16 -6.87 4.61
N ASN A 14 3.88 -5.79 4.40
CA ASN A 14 4.55 -5.07 5.47
C ASN A 14 3.59 -4.09 6.15
N LYS A 15 3.88 -3.78 7.40
CA LYS A 15 3.11 -2.80 8.16
C LYS A 15 3.76 -1.42 8.03
N TYR A 16 2.92 -0.43 7.83
CA TYR A 16 3.35 0.96 7.77
C TYR A 16 2.43 1.81 8.63
N PRO A 17 2.89 2.97 9.12
CA PRO A 17 1.99 3.88 9.83
C PRO A 17 0.79 4.25 8.96
N ALA A 18 -0.41 4.14 9.54
CA ALA A 18 -1.66 4.37 8.80
C ALA A 18 -1.96 5.87 8.73
N ASN A 19 -1.32 6.56 7.80
CA ASN A 19 -1.51 7.99 7.61
C ASN A 19 -1.35 8.35 6.14
N SER A 20 -1.63 9.61 5.81
CA SER A 20 -1.60 10.08 4.43
C SER A 20 -0.19 10.21 3.88
N LYS A 21 0.83 10.11 4.71
CA LYS A 21 2.22 10.11 4.25
C LYS A 21 2.57 8.78 3.57
N ASN A 22 1.96 7.69 4.04
CA ASN A 22 2.27 6.35 3.55
C ASN A 22 1.22 5.80 2.60
N PHE A 23 -0.03 6.23 2.76
CA PHE A 23 -1.15 5.75 1.95
C PHE A 23 -1.91 6.92 1.37
N TYR A 24 -2.32 6.81 0.11
CA TYR A 24 -3.17 7.83 -0.48
C TYR A 24 -4.55 7.83 0.20
N VAL A 25 -5.16 9.00 0.28
CA VAL A 25 -6.49 9.13 0.84
C VAL A 25 -7.51 8.52 -0.13
N ASN A 26 -8.39 7.68 0.42
CA ASN A 26 -9.47 7.07 -0.34
C ASN A 26 -10.75 7.14 0.49
N HIS A 27 -11.62 8.06 0.14
CA HIS A 27 -12.85 8.30 0.92
C HIS A 27 -13.82 7.12 0.88
N ASN A 28 -13.66 6.22 -0.07
CA ASN A 28 -14.51 5.04 -0.17
C ASN A 28 -14.04 3.88 0.71
N ALA A 29 -12.85 3.99 1.29
CA ALA A 29 -12.32 2.96 2.17
C ALA A 29 -12.80 3.19 3.60
N THR A 30 -12.92 2.12 4.37
CA THR A 30 -13.37 2.19 5.76
C THR A 30 -12.49 3.11 6.61
N ASP A 31 -11.18 3.06 6.39
CA ASP A 31 -10.23 3.88 7.14
C ASP A 31 -9.78 5.10 6.35
N SER A 32 -10.44 5.41 5.26
CA SER A 32 -10.15 6.53 4.37
C SER A 32 -8.76 6.48 3.71
N LEU A 33 -8.15 5.31 3.68
CA LEU A 33 -6.82 5.12 3.08
C LEU A 33 -6.84 3.97 2.08
N HIS A 34 -5.95 4.08 1.09
CA HIS A 34 -5.77 2.99 0.12
C HIS A 34 -5.23 1.75 0.82
N PRO A 35 -5.47 0.56 0.27
CA PRO A 35 -5.03 -0.69 0.89
C PRO A 35 -3.54 -0.98 0.73
N TYR A 36 -2.80 -0.16 0.00
CA TYR A 36 -1.37 -0.39 -0.22
C TYR A 36 -0.59 0.92 -0.15
N HIS A 37 0.71 0.80 0.10
CA HIS A 37 1.59 1.95 0.27
C HIS A 37 1.71 2.77 -1.01
N LYS A 38 1.91 4.08 -0.84
CA LYS A 38 2.04 5.02 -1.97
C LYS A 38 3.09 4.59 -3.00
N GLY A 39 4.21 4.07 -2.51
CA GLY A 39 5.28 3.63 -3.40
C GLY A 39 4.81 2.58 -4.38
N PHE A 40 4.05 1.62 -3.89
CA PHE A 40 3.50 0.56 -4.75
C PHE A 40 2.41 1.09 -5.68
N ASP A 41 1.61 2.04 -5.18
CA ASP A 41 0.59 2.64 -6.03
C ASP A 41 1.22 3.41 -7.18
N ASN A 42 2.26 4.19 -6.89
CA ASN A 42 2.98 4.93 -7.92
C ASN A 42 3.63 4.00 -8.94
N PHE A 43 4.25 2.93 -8.46
CA PHE A 43 4.84 1.92 -9.33
C PHE A 43 3.79 1.28 -10.23
N ARG A 44 2.65 0.94 -9.65
CA ARG A 44 1.55 0.34 -10.40
C ARG A 44 1.06 1.27 -11.52
N ARG A 45 0.90 2.56 -11.21
CA ARG A 45 0.45 3.54 -12.20
C ARG A 45 1.50 3.78 -13.28
N ALA A 46 2.75 3.88 -12.87
CA ALA A 46 3.84 4.15 -13.81
C ALA A 46 4.03 3.01 -14.80
N THR A 47 3.80 1.78 -14.37
CA THR A 47 3.96 0.60 -15.21
C THR A 47 2.65 0.15 -15.84
N ASN A 48 1.54 0.79 -15.46
CA ASN A 48 0.20 0.39 -15.88
C ASN A 48 -0.10 -1.08 -15.53
N ALA A 49 0.47 -1.54 -14.41
CA ALA A 49 0.30 -2.90 -13.97
C ALA A 49 -0.89 -3.02 -13.03
N SER A 50 -1.43 -4.22 -12.88
CA SER A 50 -2.47 -4.49 -11.91
C SER A 50 -1.86 -4.75 -10.54
N VAL A 51 -2.69 -4.66 -9.49
CA VAL A 51 -2.25 -4.94 -8.12
C VAL A 51 -1.67 -6.36 -8.03
N GLU A 52 -2.29 -7.32 -8.69
CA GLU A 52 -1.82 -8.70 -8.67
C GLU A 52 -0.43 -8.84 -9.30
N GLN A 53 -0.19 -8.13 -10.39
CA GLN A 53 1.11 -8.16 -11.04
C GLN A 53 2.19 -7.58 -10.14
N VAL A 54 1.90 -6.47 -9.47
CA VAL A 54 2.85 -5.87 -8.54
C VAL A 54 3.12 -6.81 -7.36
N ARG A 55 2.08 -7.47 -6.85
CA ARG A 55 2.25 -8.43 -5.76
C ARG A 55 3.16 -9.58 -6.17
N LYS A 56 2.99 -10.09 -7.37
CA LYS A 56 3.85 -11.17 -7.88
C LYS A 56 5.30 -10.74 -7.95
N LEU A 57 5.55 -9.52 -8.43
CA LEU A 57 6.91 -8.99 -8.50
C LEU A 57 7.54 -8.85 -7.12
N VAL A 58 6.77 -8.34 -6.17
CA VAL A 58 7.25 -8.19 -4.79
C VAL A 58 7.57 -9.57 -4.20
N ASN A 59 6.70 -10.54 -4.41
CA ASN A 59 6.94 -11.89 -3.91
C ASN A 59 8.19 -12.52 -4.50
N LEU A 60 8.46 -12.28 -5.77
CA LEU A 60 9.68 -12.78 -6.42
C LEU A 60 10.93 -12.15 -5.81
N ILE A 61 10.87 -10.86 -5.51
CA ILE A 61 12.00 -10.17 -4.88
C ILE A 61 12.24 -10.68 -3.46
N ASN A 62 11.16 -10.98 -2.75
CA ASN A 62 11.25 -11.41 -1.35
C ASN A 62 11.44 -12.91 -1.16
N SER A 63 11.37 -13.66 -2.22
CA SER A 63 11.49 -15.13 -2.14
C SER A 63 12.93 -15.61 -2.14
#